data_eb8e38b9c9c61e4187d1a783daaeea3b
#
_entry.id   eb8e38b9c9c61e4187d1a783daaeea3b
#
_cell.length_a   1.000
_cell.length_b   1.000
_cell.length_c   1.000
_cell.angle_alpha   90.00
_cell.angle_beta   90.00
_cell.angle_gamma   90.00
#
_symmetry.space_group_name_H-M   'P 1'
#
loop_
_entity.id
_entity.type
_entity.pdbx_description
1 polymer ?
#
loop_
_entity_poly.entity_id
_entity_poly.type
_entity_poly.pdbx_seq_one_letter_code
_entity_poly.pdbx_strand_id
1 'polypeptide(L)'
;MLTMNYRYRIYPDTTQQEQLSEWMETCRLAYNYALAEIKDWLNSRKCQIDRCSIQREYIMAADLPFPSEIKQLNALPKAKKVFPRLGEVPSQVLQQAVKQLHRGWEALQARGTGFPRFKKYGQFKSLLFPQFKESPVSGDMILLPKIGNIEINLHRPIPDGFAVKQVRIVKKADIWYASIAMQSDVNVPEPMPHGHPIGVDIGLEKFLATSDGVLVKPPKFFRKMQRKLKSLQRRLSRKQKRSSNYDKQRIKVARMHHTIGQHTQGFPLQTSSCSL
;
A
#
# COMPACT_ATOMS: atom_id res chain seq x y z
N MET A 1 14.42 20.20 -5.10
CA MET A 1 13.03 19.65 -4.91
C MET A 1 13.05 18.58 -3.82
N LEU A 2 12.38 18.82 -2.69
CA LEU A 2 12.33 17.91 -1.55
C LEU A 2 10.96 17.19 -1.52
N THR A 3 10.96 15.87 -1.38
CA THR A 3 9.74 15.07 -1.26
C THR A 3 9.68 14.41 0.11
N MET A 4 8.59 14.61 0.83
CA MET A 4 8.35 14.03 2.15
C MET A 4 7.08 13.17 2.14
N ASN A 5 7.08 12.11 2.96
CA ASN A 5 5.96 11.20 3.10
C ASN A 5 5.57 11.08 4.58
N TYR A 6 4.38 11.56 4.93
CA TYR A 6 3.84 11.40 6.27
C TYR A 6 2.67 10.42 6.26
N ARG A 7 2.57 9.63 7.32
CA ARG A 7 1.46 8.68 7.52
C ARG A 7 0.67 9.07 8.74
N TYR A 8 -0.61 9.37 8.53
CA TYR A 8 -1.56 9.73 9.57
C TYR A 8 -2.62 8.65 9.74
N ARG A 9 -3.14 8.50 10.94
CA ARG A 9 -4.33 7.70 11.19
C ARG A 9 -5.56 8.51 10.78
N ILE A 10 -6.52 7.86 10.14
CA ILE A 10 -7.81 8.46 9.77
C ILE A 10 -8.95 7.65 10.38
N TYR A 11 -10.08 8.30 10.60
CA TYR A 11 -11.25 7.76 11.27
C TYR A 11 -12.49 7.89 10.36
N PRO A 12 -12.58 7.09 9.29
CA PRO A 12 -13.78 7.09 8.46
C PRO A 12 -14.97 6.53 9.25
N ASP A 13 -16.14 7.08 9.04
CA ASP A 13 -17.40 6.54 9.57
C ASP A 13 -17.74 5.19 8.94
N THR A 14 -18.83 4.54 9.42
CA THR A 14 -19.21 3.20 8.95
C THR A 14 -19.49 3.19 7.45
N THR A 15 -20.23 4.18 6.95
CA THR A 15 -20.58 4.31 5.52
C THR A 15 -19.35 4.52 4.66
N GLN A 16 -18.45 5.41 5.09
CA GLN A 16 -17.16 5.67 4.40
C GLN A 16 -16.26 4.43 4.40
N GLN A 17 -16.23 3.65 5.50
CA GLN A 17 -15.45 2.40 5.57
C GLN A 17 -15.97 1.34 4.61
N GLU A 18 -17.30 1.22 4.47
CA GLU A 18 -17.95 0.32 3.53
C GLU A 18 -17.61 0.75 2.09
N GLN A 19 -17.79 2.02 1.77
CA GLN A 19 -17.48 2.59 0.45
C GLN A 19 -16.01 2.42 0.07
N LEU A 20 -15.09 2.74 0.96
CA LEU A 20 -13.65 2.52 0.76
C LEU A 20 -13.31 1.05 0.54
N SER A 21 -13.95 0.14 1.30
CA SER A 21 -13.73 -1.30 1.16
C SER A 21 -14.29 -1.83 -0.16
N GLU A 22 -15.43 -1.33 -0.60
CA GLU A 22 -16.04 -1.67 -1.89
C GLU A 22 -15.20 -1.15 -3.07
N TRP A 23 -14.64 0.04 -2.96
CA TRP A 23 -13.70 0.56 -3.96
C TRP A 23 -12.41 -0.25 -4.06
N MET A 24 -11.90 -0.73 -2.91
CA MET A 24 -10.74 -1.65 -2.93
C MET A 24 -11.06 -2.94 -3.67
N GLU A 25 -12.27 -3.49 -3.49
CA GLU A 25 -12.69 -4.68 -4.21
C GLU A 25 -12.87 -4.43 -5.71
N THR A 26 -13.48 -3.31 -6.07
CA THR A 26 -13.63 -2.89 -7.47
C THR A 26 -12.26 -2.70 -8.16
N CYS A 27 -11.32 -2.05 -7.49
CA CYS A 27 -9.94 -1.92 -7.97
C CYS A 27 -9.22 -3.27 -8.09
N ARG A 28 -9.49 -4.22 -7.17
CA ARG A 28 -8.97 -5.59 -7.25
C ARG A 28 -9.47 -6.30 -8.50
N LEU A 29 -10.76 -6.18 -8.79
CA LEU A 29 -11.36 -6.77 -10.00
C LEU A 29 -10.75 -6.17 -11.27
N ALA A 30 -10.62 -4.84 -11.34
CA ALA A 30 -9.97 -4.17 -12.48
C ALA A 30 -8.51 -4.62 -12.66
N TYR A 31 -7.74 -4.72 -11.57
CA TYR A 31 -6.38 -5.26 -11.59
C TYR A 31 -6.34 -6.70 -12.10
N ASN A 32 -7.22 -7.56 -11.60
CA ASN A 32 -7.26 -8.97 -11.99
C ASN A 32 -7.69 -9.16 -13.45
N TYR A 33 -8.65 -8.35 -13.91
CA TYR A 33 -9.08 -8.37 -15.33
C TYR A 33 -7.91 -7.99 -16.24
N ALA A 34 -7.23 -6.88 -15.95
CA ALA A 34 -6.07 -6.46 -16.72
C ALA A 34 -4.94 -7.50 -16.71
N LEU A 35 -4.72 -8.19 -15.58
CA LEU A 35 -3.76 -9.29 -15.49
C LEU A 35 -4.21 -10.52 -16.31
N ALA A 36 -5.51 -10.82 -16.34
CA ALA A 36 -6.04 -11.92 -17.15
C ALA A 36 -5.75 -11.68 -18.63
N GLU A 37 -6.01 -10.47 -19.16
CA GLU A 37 -5.69 -10.12 -20.55
C GLU A 37 -4.21 -10.34 -20.89
N ILE A 38 -3.29 -9.93 -20.02
CA ILE A 38 -1.84 -10.15 -20.19
C ILE A 38 -1.52 -11.64 -20.22
N LYS A 39 -2.09 -12.40 -19.29
CA LYS A 39 -1.86 -13.85 -19.23
C LYS A 39 -2.42 -14.59 -20.43
N ASP A 40 -3.62 -14.24 -20.86
CA ASP A 40 -4.26 -14.85 -22.00
C ASP A 40 -3.48 -14.56 -23.30
N TRP A 41 -2.98 -13.31 -23.44
CA TRP A 41 -2.09 -12.97 -24.55
C TRP A 41 -0.78 -13.78 -24.52
N LEU A 42 -0.12 -13.89 -23.35
CA LEU A 42 1.11 -14.69 -23.22
C LEU A 42 0.87 -16.18 -23.50
N ASN A 43 -0.24 -16.72 -23.00
CA ASN A 43 -0.60 -18.12 -23.22
C ASN A 43 -0.88 -18.40 -24.71
N SER A 44 -1.58 -17.48 -25.39
CA SER A 44 -1.84 -17.61 -26.83
C SER A 44 -0.57 -17.68 -27.68
N ARG A 45 0.53 -17.04 -27.21
CA ARG A 45 1.84 -17.07 -27.90
C ARG A 45 2.69 -18.30 -27.57
N LYS A 46 2.37 -19.01 -26.49
CA LYS A 46 3.11 -20.21 -26.04
C LYS A 46 2.43 -21.51 -26.45
N CYS A 47 1.16 -21.48 -26.76
CA CYS A 47 0.40 -22.68 -27.19
C CYS A 47 0.65 -23.00 -28.65
N GLN A 48 0.89 -24.28 -28.96
CA GLN A 48 0.75 -24.80 -30.31
C GLN A 48 -0.73 -24.71 -30.72
N ILE A 49 -0.99 -24.42 -32.01
CA ILE A 49 -2.33 -24.13 -32.55
C ILE A 49 -3.34 -25.20 -32.14
N ASP A 50 -2.96 -26.49 -32.13
CA ASP A 50 -3.83 -27.63 -31.84
C ASP A 50 -4.30 -27.73 -30.36
N ARG A 51 -3.59 -27.15 -29.43
CA ARG A 51 -3.98 -27.14 -28.00
C ARG A 51 -4.87 -25.97 -27.62
N CYS A 52 -4.77 -24.86 -28.32
CA CYS A 52 -5.57 -23.66 -28.00
C CYS A 52 -7.00 -23.78 -28.51
N SER A 53 -7.23 -24.54 -29.59
CA SER A 53 -8.54 -24.73 -30.24
C SER A 53 -9.48 -25.65 -29.43
N ILE A 54 -8.93 -26.57 -28.64
CA ILE A 54 -9.73 -27.61 -27.98
C ILE A 54 -10.20 -27.23 -26.56
N GLN A 55 -9.50 -26.32 -25.86
CA GLN A 55 -9.77 -26.04 -24.43
C GLN A 55 -10.41 -24.69 -24.14
N ARG A 56 -10.49 -23.75 -25.08
CA ARG A 56 -11.12 -22.43 -24.88
C ARG A 56 -11.71 -21.96 -26.19
N GLU A 57 -12.98 -21.58 -26.17
CA GLU A 57 -13.68 -20.84 -27.23
C GLU A 57 -13.04 -19.47 -27.57
N TYR A 58 -11.83 -19.22 -27.10
CA TYR A 58 -11.15 -17.93 -27.17
C TYR A 58 -9.90 -18.05 -28.03
N ILE A 59 -10.08 -17.88 -29.33
CA ILE A 59 -8.96 -17.76 -30.26
C ILE A 59 -8.52 -16.30 -30.29
N MET A 60 -7.35 -16.00 -29.69
CA MET A 60 -6.72 -14.70 -29.90
C MET A 60 -6.02 -14.67 -31.25
N ALA A 61 -6.34 -13.67 -32.07
CA ALA A 61 -5.69 -13.47 -33.35
C ALA A 61 -4.16 -13.33 -33.19
N ALA A 62 -3.43 -13.93 -34.15
CA ALA A 62 -1.95 -13.96 -34.07
C ALA A 62 -1.31 -12.57 -34.12
N ASP A 63 -1.95 -11.62 -34.76
CA ASP A 63 -1.54 -10.22 -34.88
C ASP A 63 -1.99 -9.31 -33.74
N LEU A 64 -2.77 -9.85 -32.77
CA LEU A 64 -3.24 -9.04 -31.64
C LEU A 64 -2.05 -8.47 -30.84
N PRO A 65 -1.91 -7.14 -30.74
CA PRO A 65 -0.80 -6.54 -30.02
C PRO A 65 -0.92 -6.79 -28.51
N PHE A 66 0.23 -6.77 -27.83
CA PHE A 66 0.32 -6.87 -26.36
C PHE A 66 -0.63 -5.87 -25.68
N PRO A 67 -1.38 -6.27 -24.64
CA PRO A 67 -2.25 -5.38 -23.88
C PRO A 67 -1.43 -4.38 -23.06
N SER A 68 -1.01 -3.30 -23.71
CA SER A 68 -0.21 -2.23 -23.08
C SER A 68 -1.01 -1.47 -22.02
N GLU A 69 -0.30 -0.76 -21.13
CA GLU A 69 -0.91 0.10 -20.11
C GLU A 69 -1.91 1.08 -20.71
N ILE A 70 -1.51 1.79 -21.78
CA ILE A 70 -2.35 2.79 -22.46
C ILE A 70 -3.62 2.16 -23.00
N LYS A 71 -3.53 0.99 -23.66
CA LYS A 71 -4.70 0.28 -24.20
C LYS A 71 -5.68 -0.09 -23.09
N GLN A 72 -5.19 -0.64 -21.98
CA GLN A 72 -6.02 -1.02 -20.84
C GLN A 72 -6.63 0.19 -20.13
N LEU A 73 -5.89 1.31 -20.00
CA LEU A 73 -6.41 2.54 -19.43
C LEU A 73 -7.53 3.14 -20.32
N ASN A 74 -7.36 3.13 -21.63
CA ASN A 74 -8.36 3.62 -22.58
C ASN A 74 -9.60 2.71 -22.69
N ALA A 75 -9.53 1.47 -22.23
CA ALA A 75 -10.68 0.57 -22.14
C ALA A 75 -11.58 0.89 -20.91
N LEU A 76 -11.06 1.52 -19.85
CA LEU A 76 -11.81 1.81 -18.63
C LEU A 76 -13.10 2.63 -18.84
N PRO A 77 -13.15 3.70 -19.68
CA PRO A 77 -14.39 4.42 -19.95
C PRO A 77 -15.49 3.55 -20.56
N LYS A 78 -15.13 2.65 -21.48
CA LYS A 78 -16.07 1.69 -22.07
C LYS A 78 -16.55 0.67 -21.03
N ALA A 79 -15.62 0.13 -20.22
CA ALA A 79 -15.94 -0.79 -19.14
C ALA A 79 -16.88 -0.19 -18.10
N LYS A 80 -16.77 1.11 -17.77
CA LYS A 80 -17.69 1.82 -16.87
C LYS A 80 -19.12 1.87 -17.37
N LYS A 81 -19.35 1.91 -18.68
CA LYS A 81 -20.69 1.91 -19.26
C LYS A 81 -21.35 0.52 -19.10
N VAL A 82 -20.57 -0.55 -19.14
CA VAL A 82 -21.05 -1.93 -19.01
C VAL A 82 -21.18 -2.35 -17.54
N PHE A 83 -20.26 -1.89 -16.70
CA PHE A 83 -20.19 -2.25 -15.26
C PHE A 83 -20.36 -1.01 -14.39
N PRO A 84 -21.58 -0.69 -13.91
CA PRO A 84 -21.86 0.51 -13.11
C PRO A 84 -20.97 0.69 -11.88
N ARG A 85 -20.61 -0.39 -11.21
CA ARG A 85 -19.69 -0.39 -10.04
C ARG A 85 -18.34 0.29 -10.32
N LEU A 86 -17.82 0.18 -11.55
CA LEU A 86 -16.61 0.90 -11.93
C LEU A 86 -16.82 2.42 -11.99
N GLY A 87 -18.06 2.88 -12.21
CA GLY A 87 -18.45 4.29 -12.25
C GLY A 87 -18.43 4.95 -10.87
N GLU A 88 -18.67 4.19 -9.81
CA GLU A 88 -18.65 4.67 -8.42
C GLU A 88 -17.24 5.10 -7.98
N VAL A 89 -16.22 4.37 -8.44
CA VAL A 89 -14.83 4.67 -8.11
C VAL A 89 -14.31 5.84 -8.94
N PRO A 90 -13.57 6.80 -8.34
CA PRO A 90 -12.90 7.85 -9.09
C PRO A 90 -11.99 7.29 -10.18
N SER A 91 -12.06 7.85 -11.40
CA SER A 91 -11.33 7.33 -12.57
C SER A 91 -9.83 7.23 -12.32
N GLN A 92 -9.25 8.23 -11.66
CA GLN A 92 -7.84 8.25 -11.32
C GLN A 92 -7.43 7.08 -10.41
N VAL A 93 -8.28 6.68 -9.46
CA VAL A 93 -8.01 5.55 -8.54
C VAL A 93 -8.04 4.23 -9.30
N LEU A 94 -9.00 4.04 -10.23
CA LEU A 94 -9.04 2.85 -11.10
C LEU A 94 -7.81 2.77 -12.01
N GLN A 95 -7.42 3.89 -12.61
CA GLN A 95 -6.21 3.96 -13.43
C GLN A 95 -4.98 3.54 -12.63
N GLN A 96 -4.87 3.97 -11.36
CA GLN A 96 -3.75 3.57 -10.51
C GLN A 96 -3.74 2.06 -10.19
N ALA A 97 -4.90 1.40 -10.16
CA ALA A 97 -4.95 -0.06 -10.00
C ALA A 97 -4.36 -0.79 -11.22
N VAL A 98 -4.65 -0.32 -12.44
CA VAL A 98 -4.05 -0.85 -13.68
C VAL A 98 -2.56 -0.51 -13.75
N LYS A 99 -2.18 0.73 -13.48
CA LYS A 99 -0.77 1.16 -13.42
C LYS A 99 0.05 0.36 -12.42
N GLN A 100 -0.54 -0.07 -11.31
CA GLN A 100 0.14 -0.93 -10.35
C GLN A 100 0.50 -2.30 -10.93
N LEU A 101 -0.34 -2.86 -11.82
CA LEU A 101 -0.03 -4.10 -12.53
C LEU A 101 1.17 -3.90 -13.45
N HIS A 102 1.14 -2.85 -14.29
CA HIS A 102 2.20 -2.59 -15.25
C HIS A 102 3.53 -2.30 -14.59
N ARG A 103 3.56 -1.55 -13.49
CA ARG A 103 4.78 -1.39 -12.65
C ARG A 103 5.32 -2.73 -12.15
N GLY A 104 4.44 -3.67 -11.79
CA GLY A 104 4.86 -5.04 -11.42
C GLY A 104 5.41 -5.82 -12.62
N TRP A 105 4.87 -5.60 -13.81
CA TRP A 105 5.36 -6.17 -15.05
C TRP A 105 6.74 -5.61 -15.44
N GLU A 106 6.91 -4.31 -15.40
CA GLU A 106 8.20 -3.63 -15.63
C GLU A 106 9.28 -4.08 -14.63
N ALA A 107 8.91 -4.24 -13.36
CA ALA A 107 9.82 -4.76 -12.35
C ALA A 107 10.25 -6.21 -12.62
N LEU A 108 9.36 -7.05 -13.19
CA LEU A 108 9.72 -8.38 -13.65
C LEU A 108 10.75 -8.32 -14.79
N GLN A 109 10.53 -7.45 -15.77
CA GLN A 109 11.43 -7.31 -16.92
C GLN A 109 12.79 -6.73 -16.52
N ALA A 110 12.80 -5.70 -15.66
CA ALA A 110 14.03 -4.98 -15.29
C ALA A 110 14.87 -5.71 -14.23
N ARG A 111 14.23 -6.43 -13.28
CA ARG A 111 14.89 -6.98 -12.08
C ARG A 111 14.68 -8.48 -11.88
N GLY A 112 13.96 -9.18 -12.78
CA GLY A 112 13.64 -10.59 -12.61
C GLY A 112 12.72 -10.89 -11.43
N THR A 113 11.95 -9.91 -10.93
CA THR A 113 10.98 -10.14 -9.85
C THR A 113 9.91 -11.14 -10.31
N GLY A 114 9.26 -11.81 -9.36
CA GLY A 114 8.25 -12.83 -9.71
C GLY A 114 7.07 -12.25 -10.50
N PHE A 115 6.48 -13.08 -11.37
CA PHE A 115 5.33 -12.73 -12.20
C PHE A 115 4.16 -12.19 -11.35
N PRO A 116 3.47 -11.10 -11.76
CA PRO A 116 2.31 -10.58 -11.06
C PRO A 116 1.24 -11.65 -10.82
N ARG A 117 0.70 -11.71 -9.61
CA ARG A 117 -0.28 -12.73 -9.21
C ARG A 117 -1.68 -12.13 -9.09
N PHE A 118 -2.71 -12.92 -9.37
CA PHE A 118 -4.08 -12.56 -9.07
C PHE A 118 -4.26 -12.26 -7.59
N LYS A 119 -4.94 -11.18 -7.29
CA LYS A 119 -5.24 -10.78 -5.92
C LYS A 119 -6.57 -11.41 -5.47
N LYS A 120 -6.52 -12.16 -4.38
CA LYS A 120 -7.72 -12.71 -3.72
C LYS A 120 -8.52 -11.59 -3.04
N TYR A 121 -9.77 -11.89 -2.69
CA TYR A 121 -10.61 -11.00 -1.90
C TYR A 121 -9.88 -10.46 -0.66
N GLY A 122 -9.98 -9.15 -0.42
CA GLY A 122 -9.32 -8.47 0.70
C GLY A 122 -7.79 -8.35 0.61
N GLN A 123 -7.15 -8.71 -0.51
CA GLN A 123 -5.71 -8.51 -0.70
C GLN A 123 -5.35 -7.14 -1.28
N PHE A 124 -6.30 -6.44 -1.91
CA PHE A 124 -6.11 -5.08 -2.35
C PHE A 124 -6.41 -4.12 -1.19
N LYS A 125 -5.37 -3.53 -0.59
CA LYS A 125 -5.49 -2.82 0.70
C LYS A 125 -5.14 -1.34 0.63
N SER A 126 -5.00 -0.79 -0.56
CA SER A 126 -4.65 0.61 -0.73
C SER A 126 -5.30 1.23 -1.96
N LEU A 127 -5.77 2.46 -1.81
CA LEU A 127 -6.27 3.31 -2.88
C LEU A 127 -5.33 4.51 -3.02
N LEU A 128 -4.92 4.82 -4.23
CA LEU A 128 -4.04 5.96 -4.50
C LEU A 128 -4.81 7.05 -5.24
N PHE A 129 -4.85 8.22 -4.65
CA PHE A 129 -5.33 9.47 -5.24
C PHE A 129 -4.10 10.26 -5.70
N PRO A 130 -3.82 10.29 -7.01
CA PRO A 130 -2.53 10.77 -7.52
C PRO A 130 -2.44 12.29 -7.65
N GLN A 131 -3.56 13.00 -7.62
CA GLN A 131 -3.63 14.44 -7.84
C GLN A 131 -4.72 15.09 -7.02
N PHE A 132 -4.43 16.29 -6.53
CA PHE A 132 -5.39 17.20 -5.92
C PHE A 132 -5.19 18.58 -6.54
N LYS A 133 -6.28 19.31 -6.75
CA LYS A 133 -6.22 20.71 -7.22
C LYS A 133 -5.74 21.64 -6.11
N GLU A 134 -6.26 21.40 -4.91
CA GLU A 134 -5.95 22.14 -3.68
C GLU A 134 -5.51 21.15 -2.60
N SER A 135 -4.97 21.66 -1.49
CA SER A 135 -4.62 20.79 -0.37
C SER A 135 -5.85 20.02 0.10
N PRO A 136 -5.80 18.68 0.11
CA PRO A 136 -6.93 17.89 0.60
C PRO A 136 -7.06 17.91 2.13
N VAL A 137 -6.09 18.48 2.84
CA VAL A 137 -6.07 18.55 4.31
C VAL A 137 -6.41 19.95 4.75
N SER A 138 -7.45 20.07 5.59
CA SER A 138 -7.89 21.32 6.20
C SER A 138 -8.21 21.07 7.68
N GLY A 139 -7.43 21.67 8.59
CA GLY A 139 -7.51 21.34 10.02
C GLY A 139 -7.38 19.84 10.28
N ASP A 140 -8.24 19.27 11.09
CA ASP A 140 -8.25 17.84 11.43
C ASP A 140 -9.08 16.97 10.46
N MET A 141 -9.27 17.45 9.23
CA MET A 141 -10.06 16.76 8.21
C MET A 141 -9.27 16.56 6.92
N ILE A 142 -9.49 15.43 6.26
CA ILE A 142 -9.00 15.15 4.92
C ILE A 142 -10.18 14.97 3.96
N LEU A 143 -10.21 15.76 2.90
CA LEU A 143 -11.24 15.68 1.85
C LEU A 143 -10.81 14.67 0.78
N LEU A 144 -11.59 13.62 0.61
CA LEU A 144 -11.39 12.64 -0.46
C LEU A 144 -12.50 12.75 -1.51
N PRO A 145 -12.16 12.77 -2.82
CA PRO A 145 -13.14 12.84 -3.89
C PRO A 145 -14.18 11.72 -3.79
N LYS A 146 -15.47 12.09 -3.86
CA LYS A 146 -16.65 11.21 -3.77
C LYS A 146 -16.91 10.55 -2.39
N ILE A 147 -16.05 10.73 -1.41
CA ILE A 147 -16.23 10.21 -0.04
C ILE A 147 -16.58 11.34 0.91
N GLY A 148 -16.01 12.53 0.67
CA GLY A 148 -16.16 13.68 1.56
C GLY A 148 -15.04 13.78 2.59
N ASN A 149 -15.35 14.49 3.68
CA ASN A 149 -14.42 14.75 4.76
C ASN A 149 -14.29 13.53 5.68
N ILE A 150 -13.05 13.20 6.03
CA ILE A 150 -12.72 12.15 7.00
C ILE A 150 -11.83 12.78 8.07
N GLU A 151 -12.11 12.49 9.32
CA GLU A 151 -11.26 12.91 10.44
C GLU A 151 -9.87 12.30 10.33
N ILE A 152 -8.83 13.13 10.53
CA ILE A 152 -7.42 12.75 10.47
C ILE A 152 -6.67 13.18 11.72
N ASN A 153 -5.87 12.30 12.29
CA ASN A 153 -4.99 12.63 13.41
C ASN A 153 -3.66 13.19 12.91
N LEU A 154 -3.56 14.52 12.86
CA LEU A 154 -2.35 15.25 12.47
C LEU A 154 -1.37 15.38 13.63
N HIS A 155 -0.80 14.26 14.09
CA HIS A 155 0.22 14.26 15.15
C HIS A 155 1.53 14.99 14.77
N ARG A 156 1.68 15.33 13.50
CA ARG A 156 2.78 16.14 12.96
C ARG A 156 2.18 17.13 11.95
N PRO A 157 2.38 18.43 12.10
CA PRO A 157 1.88 19.41 11.15
C PRO A 157 2.53 19.21 9.77
N ILE A 158 1.80 19.58 8.73
CA ILE A 158 2.36 19.69 7.38
C ILE A 158 3.24 20.94 7.38
N PRO A 159 4.53 20.84 7.02
CA PRO A 159 5.41 21.99 7.02
C PRO A 159 4.97 23.04 6.00
N ASP A 160 5.13 24.32 6.33
CA ASP A 160 4.84 25.42 5.42
C ASP A 160 5.68 25.30 4.13
N GLY A 161 5.09 25.74 3.01
CA GLY A 161 5.74 25.65 1.70
C GLY A 161 5.72 24.27 1.04
N PHE A 162 5.10 23.25 1.67
CA PHE A 162 4.91 21.94 1.06
C PHE A 162 3.51 21.79 0.45
N ALA A 163 3.47 21.44 -0.84
CA ALA A 163 2.24 21.10 -1.55
C ALA A 163 1.96 19.59 -1.49
N VAL A 164 0.73 19.22 -1.11
CA VAL A 164 0.30 17.82 -1.17
C VAL A 164 0.14 17.40 -2.63
N LYS A 165 0.89 16.39 -3.06
CA LYS A 165 0.85 15.87 -4.43
C LYS A 165 -0.06 14.65 -4.55
N GLN A 166 0.04 13.70 -3.62
CA GLN A 166 -0.77 12.49 -3.66
C GLN A 166 -1.12 12.00 -2.26
N VAL A 167 -2.25 11.32 -2.16
CA VAL A 167 -2.70 10.66 -0.94
C VAL A 167 -2.96 9.19 -1.21
N ARG A 168 -2.39 8.33 -0.38
CA ARG A 168 -2.64 6.89 -0.41
C ARG A 168 -3.39 6.47 0.83
N ILE A 169 -4.62 6.02 0.67
CA ILE A 169 -5.41 5.43 1.75
C ILE A 169 -5.05 3.96 1.87
N VAL A 170 -4.71 3.51 3.08
CA VAL A 170 -4.26 2.14 3.36
C VAL A 170 -5.04 1.56 4.53
N LYS A 171 -5.60 0.36 4.34
CA LYS A 171 -6.23 -0.43 5.41
C LYS A 171 -5.23 -1.45 5.95
N LYS A 172 -4.86 -1.34 7.22
CA LYS A 172 -4.01 -2.32 7.93
C LYS A 172 -4.80 -2.93 9.09
N ALA A 173 -5.06 -4.22 8.99
CA ALA A 173 -6.03 -4.90 9.86
C ALA A 173 -7.42 -4.22 9.74
N ASP A 174 -7.85 -3.53 10.76
CA ASP A 174 -9.08 -2.74 10.82
C ASP A 174 -8.83 -1.22 11.00
N ILE A 175 -7.57 -0.81 10.88
CA ILE A 175 -7.16 0.58 11.05
C ILE A 175 -6.89 1.21 9.68
N TRP A 176 -7.36 2.46 9.52
CA TRP A 176 -7.18 3.21 8.30
C TRP A 176 -6.09 4.27 8.45
N TYR A 177 -5.30 4.41 7.42
CA TYR A 177 -4.21 5.37 7.34
C TYR A 177 -4.25 6.13 6.03
N ALA A 178 -3.93 7.43 6.10
CA ALA A 178 -3.59 8.25 4.95
C ALA A 178 -2.08 8.48 4.91
N SER A 179 -1.44 8.06 3.83
CA SER A 179 -0.04 8.38 3.54
C SER A 179 -0.03 9.54 2.55
N ILE A 180 0.43 10.68 3.00
CA ILE A 180 0.42 11.93 2.25
C ILE A 180 1.83 12.19 1.74
N ALA A 181 1.99 12.25 0.43
CA ALA A 181 3.24 12.67 -0.21
C ALA A 181 3.16 14.15 -0.52
N MET A 182 4.13 14.87 -0.02
CA MET A 182 4.25 16.32 -0.14
C MET A 182 5.54 16.68 -0.84
N GLN A 183 5.53 17.76 -1.57
CA GLN A 183 6.66 18.27 -2.32
C GLN A 183 6.86 19.76 -2.06
N SER A 184 8.12 20.16 -1.93
CA SER A 184 8.51 21.57 -1.86
C SER A 184 9.68 21.82 -2.79
N ASP A 185 9.72 22.98 -3.41
CA ASP A 185 10.81 23.42 -4.27
C ASP A 185 11.93 24.13 -3.48
N VAL A 186 11.94 23.95 -2.16
CA VAL A 186 13.01 24.49 -1.31
C VAL A 186 14.33 23.81 -1.68
N ASN A 187 15.34 24.62 -1.97
CA ASN A 187 16.71 24.15 -2.02
C ASN A 187 17.13 23.78 -0.60
N VAL A 188 17.41 22.50 -0.38
CA VAL A 188 17.98 22.06 0.89
C VAL A 188 19.41 22.63 0.93
N PRO A 189 19.75 23.49 1.90
CA PRO A 189 21.13 23.95 2.05
C PRO A 189 22.01 22.72 2.25
N GLU A 190 23.19 22.75 1.67
CA GLU A 190 24.19 21.70 1.92
C GLU A 190 24.41 21.63 3.44
N PRO A 191 24.42 20.42 4.01
CA PRO A 191 24.65 20.27 5.44
C PRO A 191 26.05 20.83 5.74
N MET A 192 26.08 21.93 6.47
CA MET A 192 27.38 22.43 6.98
C MET A 192 27.91 21.40 7.97
N PRO A 193 29.16 21.01 7.88
CA PRO A 193 29.77 20.10 8.82
C PRO A 193 29.91 20.80 10.18
N HIS A 194 28.82 20.78 10.96
CA HIS A 194 28.83 21.24 12.32
C HIS A 194 28.86 20.03 13.25
N GLY A 195 29.79 20.05 14.18
CA GLY A 195 29.84 19.08 15.26
C GLY A 195 31.04 18.13 15.21
N HIS A 196 31.13 17.35 16.26
CA HIS A 196 32.15 16.32 16.43
C HIS A 196 31.74 15.08 15.64
N PRO A 197 32.58 14.48 14.80
CA PRO A 197 32.23 13.25 14.11
C PRO A 197 32.09 12.11 15.12
N ILE A 198 30.90 11.53 15.21
CA ILE A 198 30.61 10.40 16.10
C ILE A 198 30.54 9.12 15.27
N GLY A 199 31.39 8.16 15.61
CA GLY A 199 31.29 6.80 15.09
C GLY A 199 30.10 6.08 15.68
N VAL A 200 29.28 5.44 14.83
CA VAL A 200 28.10 4.69 15.26
C VAL A 200 28.23 3.24 14.77
N ASP A 201 28.22 2.30 15.70
CA ASP A 201 28.17 0.86 15.45
C ASP A 201 26.79 0.30 15.80
N ILE A 202 26.23 -0.53 14.92
CA ILE A 202 24.91 -1.18 15.08
C ILE A 202 25.12 -2.69 15.18
N GLY A 203 24.78 -3.26 16.34
CA GLY A 203 25.01 -4.68 16.63
C GLY A 203 23.79 -5.41 17.18
N LEU A 204 23.96 -6.73 17.36
CA LEU A 204 22.91 -7.62 17.89
C LEU A 204 22.84 -7.59 19.42
N GLU A 205 23.96 -7.46 20.10
CA GLU A 205 24.02 -7.41 21.56
C GLU A 205 23.72 -6.03 22.10
N LYS A 206 24.26 -5.01 21.45
CA LYS A 206 23.98 -3.60 21.68
C LYS A 206 23.36 -3.04 20.39
N PHE A 207 22.18 -2.44 20.52
CA PHE A 207 21.48 -1.90 19.34
C PHE A 207 22.29 -0.81 18.67
N LEU A 208 22.90 0.04 19.49
CA LEU A 208 23.73 1.13 19.05
C LEU A 208 24.85 1.36 20.09
N ALA A 209 26.05 1.49 19.60
CA ALA A 209 27.20 1.95 20.36
C ALA A 209 27.78 3.18 19.64
N THR A 210 28.07 4.26 20.36
CA THR A 210 28.74 5.43 19.80
C THR A 210 30.18 5.53 20.29
N SER A 211 31.04 6.20 19.52
CA SER A 211 32.43 6.49 19.93
C SER A 211 32.52 7.24 21.27
N ASP A 212 31.46 7.98 21.63
CA ASP A 212 31.36 8.74 22.89
C ASP A 212 30.92 7.86 24.09
N GLY A 213 30.86 6.53 23.91
CA GLY A 213 30.55 5.58 24.97
C GLY A 213 29.06 5.37 25.24
N VAL A 214 28.14 5.98 24.46
CA VAL A 214 26.70 5.75 24.61
C VAL A 214 26.36 4.36 24.10
N LEU A 215 25.74 3.55 24.98
CA LEU A 215 25.33 2.19 24.67
C LEU A 215 23.81 2.04 24.80
N VAL A 216 23.14 1.73 23.70
CA VAL A 216 21.69 1.49 23.67
C VAL A 216 21.43 -0.02 23.60
N LYS A 217 20.72 -0.56 24.60
CA LYS A 217 20.34 -1.98 24.60
C LYS A 217 19.23 -2.26 23.59
N PRO A 218 19.27 -3.40 22.84
CA PRO A 218 18.23 -3.74 21.89
C PRO A 218 16.89 -4.00 22.61
N PRO A 219 15.82 -3.29 22.26
CA PRO A 219 14.51 -3.56 22.82
C PRO A 219 13.95 -4.86 22.20
N LYS A 220 13.83 -5.89 23.00
CA LYS A 220 13.35 -7.20 22.56
C LYS A 220 11.81 -7.22 22.41
N PHE A 221 11.22 -6.27 21.65
CA PHE A 221 9.76 -6.13 21.45
C PHE A 221 9.10 -7.42 20.98
N PHE A 222 9.69 -8.05 19.97
CA PHE A 222 9.16 -9.32 19.44
C PHE A 222 9.14 -10.40 20.52
N ARG A 223 10.21 -10.54 21.29
CA ARG A 223 10.33 -11.53 22.36
C ARG A 223 9.29 -11.35 23.46
N LYS A 224 9.02 -10.08 23.87
CA LYS A 224 7.99 -9.76 24.85
C LYS A 224 6.58 -10.10 24.35
N MET A 225 6.31 -9.87 23.07
CA MET A 225 4.99 -10.07 22.49
C MET A 225 4.78 -11.46 21.87
N GLN A 226 5.84 -12.24 21.73
CA GLN A 226 5.85 -13.55 21.06
C GLN A 226 4.87 -14.57 21.72
N ARG A 227 4.83 -14.63 23.05
CA ARG A 227 3.90 -15.52 23.76
C ARG A 227 2.44 -15.21 23.41
N LYS A 228 2.08 -13.92 23.43
CA LYS A 228 0.72 -13.46 23.09
C LYS A 228 0.37 -13.74 21.62
N LEU A 229 1.30 -13.45 20.70
CA LEU A 229 1.13 -13.76 19.29
C LEU A 229 0.93 -15.27 19.06
N LYS A 230 1.78 -16.12 19.63
CA LYS A 230 1.70 -17.59 19.54
C LYS A 230 0.34 -18.11 20.07
N SER A 231 -0.14 -17.57 21.19
CA SER A 231 -1.47 -17.92 21.74
C SER A 231 -2.59 -17.54 20.76
N LEU A 232 -2.57 -16.31 20.20
CA LEU A 232 -3.58 -15.86 19.22
C LEU A 232 -3.56 -16.70 17.94
N GLN A 233 -2.39 -17.08 17.44
CA GLN A 233 -2.24 -17.93 16.27
C GLN A 233 -2.75 -19.36 16.53
N ARG A 234 -2.46 -19.95 17.70
CA ARG A 234 -3.02 -21.27 18.09
C ARG A 234 -4.55 -21.23 18.17
N ARG A 235 -5.13 -20.15 18.71
CA ARG A 235 -6.59 -19.97 18.74
C ARG A 235 -7.15 -19.84 17.32
N LEU A 236 -6.46 -19.18 16.41
CA LEU A 236 -6.87 -19.03 15.01
C LEU A 236 -6.85 -20.38 14.29
N SER A 237 -5.81 -21.20 14.47
CA SER A 237 -5.69 -22.52 13.81
C SER A 237 -6.79 -23.51 14.22
N ARG A 238 -7.35 -23.36 15.43
CA ARG A 238 -8.45 -24.19 15.94
C ARG A 238 -9.84 -23.74 15.45
N LYS A 239 -9.95 -22.59 14.75
CA LYS A 239 -11.22 -22.09 14.27
C LYS A 239 -11.51 -22.61 12.86
N GLN A 240 -12.78 -22.89 12.58
CA GLN A 240 -13.24 -23.27 11.25
C GLN A 240 -13.01 -22.11 10.27
N LYS A 241 -12.25 -22.38 9.22
CA LYS A 241 -11.98 -21.40 8.14
C LYS A 241 -13.29 -20.90 7.54
N ARG A 242 -13.37 -19.62 7.23
CA ARG A 242 -14.53 -18.91 6.67
C ARG A 242 -15.70 -18.71 7.66
N SER A 243 -15.57 -19.05 8.93
CA SER A 243 -16.56 -18.69 9.95
C SER A 243 -16.35 -17.26 10.44
N SER A 244 -17.41 -16.60 10.91
CA SER A 244 -17.33 -15.27 11.55
C SER A 244 -16.33 -15.25 12.72
N ASN A 245 -16.27 -16.32 13.50
CA ASN A 245 -15.32 -16.46 14.61
C ASN A 245 -13.86 -16.58 14.13
N TYR A 246 -13.62 -17.20 12.97
CA TYR A 246 -12.30 -17.24 12.34
C TYR A 246 -11.88 -15.82 11.91
N ASP A 247 -12.76 -15.08 11.27
CA ASP A 247 -12.45 -13.72 10.80
C ASP A 247 -12.22 -12.76 11.97
N LYS A 248 -13.01 -12.80 13.02
CA LYS A 248 -12.77 -12.04 14.26
C LYS A 248 -11.41 -12.37 14.88
N GLN A 249 -11.02 -13.64 14.91
CA GLN A 249 -9.73 -14.05 15.45
C GLN A 249 -8.56 -13.65 14.52
N ARG A 250 -8.76 -13.73 13.20
CA ARG A 250 -7.78 -13.27 12.20
C ARG A 250 -7.44 -11.79 12.36
N ILE A 251 -8.45 -10.96 12.61
CA ILE A 251 -8.25 -9.53 12.89
C ILE A 251 -7.40 -9.32 14.15
N LYS A 252 -7.65 -10.08 15.23
CA LYS A 252 -6.84 -10.00 16.46
C LYS A 252 -5.36 -10.33 16.21
N VAL A 253 -5.09 -11.37 15.41
CA VAL A 253 -3.72 -11.72 15.00
C VAL A 253 -3.11 -10.60 14.16
N ALA A 254 -3.85 -10.05 13.20
CA ALA A 254 -3.38 -8.95 12.35
C ALA A 254 -3.09 -7.67 13.15
N ARG A 255 -3.93 -7.31 14.14
CA ARG A 255 -3.68 -6.21 15.08
C ARG A 255 -2.37 -6.42 15.85
N MET A 256 -2.15 -7.64 16.36
CA MET A 256 -0.93 -7.95 17.11
C MET A 256 0.34 -7.82 16.26
N HIS A 257 0.33 -8.31 15.02
CA HIS A 257 1.42 -8.09 14.07
C HIS A 257 1.65 -6.60 13.78
N HIS A 258 0.58 -5.84 13.63
CA HIS A 258 0.68 -4.40 13.40
C HIS A 258 1.33 -3.67 14.59
N THR A 259 0.90 -3.99 15.83
CA THR A 259 1.48 -3.43 17.05
C THR A 259 2.98 -3.76 17.18
N ILE A 260 3.37 -5.01 16.91
CA ILE A 260 4.79 -5.41 16.92
C ILE A 260 5.57 -4.57 15.90
N GLY A 261 5.03 -4.41 14.68
CA GLY A 261 5.66 -3.62 13.63
C GLY A 261 5.82 -2.13 14.01
N GLN A 262 4.83 -1.54 14.68
CA GLN A 262 4.90 -0.14 15.13
C GLN A 262 6.00 0.04 16.19
N HIS A 263 6.08 -0.84 17.18
CA HIS A 263 7.14 -0.78 18.20
C HIS A 263 8.54 -0.94 17.59
N THR A 264 8.67 -1.81 16.56
CA THR A 264 9.96 -2.01 15.89
C THR A 264 10.36 -0.80 15.05
N GLN A 265 9.40 -0.13 14.39
CA GLN A 265 9.67 1.06 13.57
C GLN A 265 9.87 2.35 14.39
N GLY A 266 9.20 2.47 15.54
CA GLY A 266 9.27 3.65 16.39
C GLY A 266 10.57 3.76 17.19
N PHE A 267 11.22 2.63 17.47
CA PHE A 267 12.42 2.63 18.31
C PHE A 267 13.63 3.37 17.71
N PRO A 268 14.00 3.22 16.44
CA PRO A 268 15.09 3.97 15.85
C PRO A 268 14.86 5.49 15.83
N LEU A 269 13.60 5.93 15.71
CA LEU A 269 13.24 7.35 15.70
C LEU A 269 13.38 7.97 17.10
N GLN A 270 13.11 7.22 18.17
CA GLN A 270 13.29 7.70 19.55
C GLN A 270 14.76 7.80 19.93
N THR A 271 15.59 6.89 19.45
CA THR A 271 17.03 6.94 19.74
C THR A 271 17.76 8.04 18.98
N SER A 272 17.30 8.41 17.78
CA SER A 272 17.88 9.52 17.02
C SER A 272 17.55 10.89 17.61
N SER A 273 16.47 11.04 18.37
CA SER A 273 16.10 12.30 19.04
C SER A 273 16.80 12.50 20.39
N CYS A 274 17.42 11.47 20.96
CA CYS A 274 18.17 11.57 22.22
C CYS A 274 19.67 11.85 22.03
N SER A 275 20.14 11.89 20.78
CA SER A 275 21.56 12.04 20.43
C SER A 275 21.89 13.32 19.65
N LEU A 276 20.99 14.32 19.66
CA LEU A 276 21.20 15.65 19.07
C LEU A 276 21.26 16.73 20.15
#